data_21344a687896235ba86f499e9005e1d8
#
_entry.id   21344a687896235ba86f499e9005e1d8
#
_cell.length_a   1.000
_cell.length_b   1.000
_cell.length_c   1.000
_cell.angle_alpha   90.00
_cell.angle_beta   90.00
_cell.angle_gamma   90.00
#
_symmetry.space_group_name_H-M   'P 1'
#
loop_
_entity.id
_entity.type
_entity.pdbx_description
1 polymer ?
#
loop_
_entity_poly.entity_id
_entity_poly.type
_entity_poly.pdbx_seq_one_letter_code
_entity_poly.pdbx_strand_id
1 'polypeptide(L)'
;MKIKKRLGIIIVFCLIILVHLVSNDLVKFIKNKFNYFSNDDISCYRIPAIAESNFPIFDSASVRRILVEEYMKYTPIEKWFASGILQSSRWPNSHMSDILRYLTLWKFGGIYLDLDVVVTTSLVNLTNFAGAEDWMDVAAGVISFSENGLGRRIANGCLRDLMRNFRGDLWGNNGPGVITRTLQKFCSVKYAKDMTSKRCNGFKVFPPSVFYPIFYKDWRRYFQTEDFNATMKLINSARAIHLWNKLSFAEKVYHNSKVPYAIIAEKYCPHTFNECTPVF
;
A
#
# COMPACT_ATOMS: atom_id res chain seq x y z
N MET A 1 -13.15 39.28 22.79
CA MET A 1 -13.66 38.44 21.70
C MET A 1 -12.58 37.42 21.36
N LYS A 2 -12.68 36.19 21.89
CA LYS A 2 -11.66 35.14 21.73
C LYS A 2 -11.98 34.31 20.51
N ILE A 3 -11.16 34.41 19.44
CA ILE A 3 -11.26 33.60 18.26
C ILE A 3 -10.71 32.20 18.60
N LYS A 4 -11.59 31.22 18.72
CA LYS A 4 -11.22 29.79 18.79
C LYS A 4 -10.76 29.35 17.41
N LYS A 5 -9.46 29.14 17.22
CA LYS A 5 -8.92 28.40 16.07
C LYS A 5 -9.40 26.96 16.21
N ARG A 6 -10.30 26.52 15.33
CA ARG A 6 -10.61 25.10 15.11
C ARG A 6 -9.43 24.49 14.37
N LEU A 7 -8.68 23.67 15.04
CA LEU A 7 -7.71 22.77 14.42
C LEU A 7 -8.50 21.70 13.63
N GLY A 8 -8.54 21.85 12.32
CA GLY A 8 -9.04 20.80 11.45
C GLY A 8 -8.02 19.65 11.42
N ILE A 9 -8.35 18.56 12.08
CA ILE A 9 -7.58 17.32 11.98
C ILE A 9 -7.88 16.73 10.59
N ILE A 10 -6.97 16.90 9.65
CA ILE A 10 -6.99 16.16 8.38
C ILE A 10 -6.55 14.74 8.71
N ILE A 11 -7.52 13.86 8.89
CA ILE A 11 -7.28 12.43 9.06
C ILE A 11 -6.96 11.87 7.68
N VAL A 12 -5.68 11.57 7.45
CA VAL A 12 -5.27 10.78 6.29
C VAL A 12 -5.79 9.36 6.51
N PHE A 13 -6.84 9.00 5.78
CA PHE A 13 -7.38 7.64 5.78
C PHE A 13 -6.38 6.70 5.11
N CYS A 14 -5.76 5.83 5.89
CA CYS A 14 -5.13 4.63 5.33
C CYS A 14 -6.25 3.64 4.96
N LEU A 15 -6.61 3.58 3.69
CA LEU A 15 -7.43 2.50 3.16
C LEU A 15 -6.56 1.25 3.11
N ILE A 16 -6.83 0.31 3.99
CA ILE A 16 -6.19 -1.00 3.97
C ILE A 16 -7.13 -1.92 3.20
N ILE A 17 -6.77 -2.23 1.96
CA ILE A 17 -7.50 -3.21 1.17
C ILE A 17 -7.00 -4.59 1.58
N LEU A 18 -7.77 -5.26 2.45
CA LEU A 18 -7.60 -6.65 2.76
C LEU A 18 -8.41 -7.48 1.76
N VAL A 19 -7.74 -8.08 0.79
CA VAL A 19 -8.36 -9.14 -0.01
C VAL A 19 -8.41 -10.39 0.86
N HIS A 20 -9.51 -10.56 1.57
CA HIS A 20 -9.76 -11.77 2.35
C HIS A 20 -10.70 -12.67 1.55
N LEU A 21 -10.26 -13.89 1.29
CA LEU A 21 -11.17 -14.99 0.95
C LEU A 21 -11.90 -15.36 2.26
N VAL A 22 -12.98 -14.67 2.57
CA VAL A 22 -13.79 -14.94 3.76
C VAL A 22 -15.05 -15.69 3.35
N SER A 23 -15.39 -16.71 4.12
CA SER A 23 -16.65 -17.45 4.01
C SER A 23 -17.87 -16.50 4.10
N ASN A 24 -18.93 -16.81 3.37
CA ASN A 24 -20.16 -16.01 3.20
C ASN A 24 -20.87 -15.55 4.49
N ASP A 25 -20.54 -16.10 5.64
CA ASP A 25 -21.22 -15.79 6.91
C ASP A 25 -20.71 -14.50 7.59
N LEU A 26 -19.46 -14.12 7.39
CA LEU A 26 -18.90 -12.88 7.93
C LEU A 26 -19.39 -11.65 7.15
N VAL A 27 -19.67 -11.80 5.87
CA VAL A 27 -20.19 -10.73 5.00
C VAL A 27 -21.58 -10.27 5.44
N LYS A 28 -22.45 -11.19 5.91
CA LYS A 28 -23.80 -10.88 6.41
C LYS A 28 -23.78 -10.08 7.72
N PHE A 29 -22.85 -10.35 8.61
CA PHE A 29 -22.74 -9.64 9.90
C PHE A 29 -22.32 -8.18 9.71
N ILE A 30 -21.56 -7.89 8.67
CA ILE A 30 -20.98 -6.58 8.39
C ILE A 30 -21.98 -5.63 7.72
N LYS A 31 -22.89 -6.12 6.87
CA LYS A 31 -23.88 -5.30 6.15
C LYS A 31 -24.89 -4.57 7.06
N ASN A 32 -25.15 -5.07 8.27
CA ASN A 32 -26.23 -4.56 9.13
C ASN A 32 -25.83 -3.42 10.09
N LYS A 33 -24.59 -2.95 10.11
CA LYS A 33 -24.13 -1.99 11.14
C LYS A 33 -23.63 -0.61 10.66
N PHE A 34 -23.55 -0.34 9.37
CA PHE A 34 -22.97 0.93 8.89
C PHE A 34 -23.73 1.59 7.73
N ASN A 35 -24.91 2.17 8.06
CA ASN A 35 -25.52 3.20 7.22
C ASN A 35 -25.08 4.57 7.76
N TYR A 36 -23.97 5.13 7.27
CA TYR A 36 -23.71 6.58 7.39
C TYR A 36 -22.47 6.94 6.58
N PHE A 37 -22.66 7.33 5.33
CA PHE A 37 -21.84 8.32 4.62
C PHE A 37 -22.65 8.82 3.42
N SER A 38 -22.82 10.14 3.33
CA SER A 38 -23.41 10.78 2.16
C SER A 38 -22.41 10.74 0.99
N ASN A 39 -22.94 10.59 -0.22
CA ASN A 39 -22.16 10.48 -1.46
C ASN A 39 -21.45 11.78 -1.89
N ASP A 40 -21.48 12.85 -1.09
CA ASP A 40 -21.07 14.18 -1.53
C ASP A 40 -19.62 14.58 -1.20
N ASP A 41 -18.86 13.72 -0.49
CA ASP A 41 -17.50 14.04 -0.07
C ASP A 41 -16.38 13.24 -0.76
N ILE A 42 -16.69 12.55 -1.85
CA ILE A 42 -15.67 11.89 -2.66
C ILE A 42 -15.12 12.90 -3.69
N SER A 43 -14.32 13.84 -3.21
CA SER A 43 -13.40 14.52 -4.13
C SER A 43 -12.45 13.49 -4.71
N CYS A 44 -12.18 13.55 -6.02
CA CYS A 44 -11.27 12.67 -6.74
C CYS A 44 -9.82 12.82 -6.24
N TYR A 45 -9.59 12.48 -4.98
CA TYR A 45 -8.23 12.18 -4.54
C TYR A 45 -7.85 10.86 -5.21
N ARG A 46 -6.69 10.85 -5.89
CA ARG A 46 -6.09 9.68 -6.53
C ARG A 46 -6.29 8.42 -5.69
N ILE A 47 -7.48 7.83 -5.78
CA ILE A 47 -7.76 6.52 -5.21
C ILE A 47 -7.13 5.54 -6.18
N PRO A 48 -6.23 4.66 -5.74
CA PRO A 48 -5.75 3.61 -6.61
C PRO A 48 -6.95 2.77 -7.00
N ALA A 49 -7.34 2.91 -8.23
CA ALA A 49 -8.38 2.07 -8.76
C ALA A 49 -7.81 0.68 -8.92
N ILE A 50 -8.36 -0.21 -8.18
CA ILE A 50 -8.25 -1.64 -8.45
C ILE A 50 -8.99 -1.83 -9.75
N ALA A 51 -8.33 -2.42 -10.75
CA ALA A 51 -8.90 -2.64 -12.07
C ALA A 51 -10.27 -3.32 -11.97
N GLU A 52 -11.33 -2.55 -12.20
CA GLU A 52 -12.71 -3.00 -12.03
C GLU A 52 -13.12 -4.00 -13.10
N SER A 53 -12.49 -3.94 -14.29
CA SER A 53 -12.95 -4.64 -15.48
C SER A 53 -12.68 -6.15 -15.54
N ASN A 54 -11.90 -6.73 -14.62
CA ASN A 54 -11.53 -8.14 -14.68
C ASN A 54 -11.57 -8.88 -13.33
N PHE A 55 -12.18 -8.30 -12.29
CA PHE A 55 -12.19 -8.89 -10.96
C PHE A 55 -13.58 -8.86 -10.33
N PRO A 56 -14.36 -9.95 -10.42
CA PRO A 56 -15.65 -10.06 -9.73
C PRO A 56 -15.53 -10.02 -8.20
N ILE A 57 -14.32 -9.89 -7.66
CA ILE A 57 -14.04 -9.89 -6.22
C ILE A 57 -14.28 -8.51 -5.58
N PHE A 58 -14.41 -7.43 -6.37
CA PHE A 58 -14.48 -6.07 -5.86
C PHE A 58 -15.89 -5.46 -5.75
N ASP A 59 -16.94 -6.22 -5.98
CA ASP A 59 -18.33 -5.80 -5.64
C ASP A 59 -18.55 -5.53 -4.13
N SER A 60 -17.50 -5.67 -3.31
CA SER A 60 -17.58 -5.50 -1.87
C SER A 60 -16.40 -4.77 -1.24
N ALA A 61 -15.85 -3.74 -1.90
CA ALA A 61 -14.90 -2.86 -1.23
C ALA A 61 -15.58 -2.19 -0.03
N SER A 62 -15.03 -2.35 1.18
CA SER A 62 -15.57 -1.73 2.38
C SER A 62 -14.58 -0.72 2.95
N VAL A 63 -15.00 0.53 3.09
CA VAL A 63 -14.27 1.56 3.81
C VAL A 63 -14.56 1.41 5.30
N ARG A 64 -13.51 1.29 6.12
CA ARG A 64 -13.66 1.19 7.58
C ARG A 64 -12.80 2.22 8.28
N ARG A 65 -13.41 2.92 9.22
CA ARG A 65 -12.66 3.77 10.16
C ARG A 65 -11.91 2.88 11.16
N ILE A 66 -10.61 3.12 11.33
CA ILE A 66 -9.81 2.47 12.36
C ILE A 66 -9.76 3.40 13.58
N LEU A 67 -10.24 2.90 14.72
CA LEU A 67 -9.96 3.49 16.02
C LEU A 67 -8.60 2.95 16.45
N VAL A 68 -7.56 3.76 16.31
CA VAL A 68 -6.16 3.29 16.37
C VAL A 68 -5.85 2.63 17.71
N GLU A 69 -6.24 3.23 18.83
CA GLU A 69 -6.01 2.69 20.18
C GLU A 69 -6.67 1.31 20.35
N GLU A 70 -7.90 1.14 19.87
CA GLU A 70 -8.61 -0.14 19.89
C GLU A 70 -7.96 -1.16 18.95
N TYR A 71 -7.45 -0.69 17.81
CA TYR A 71 -6.81 -1.55 16.83
C TYR A 71 -5.48 -2.12 17.32
N MET A 72 -4.78 -1.38 18.20
CA MET A 72 -3.53 -1.80 18.84
C MET A 72 -3.72 -2.80 19.99
N LYS A 73 -4.91 -2.85 20.60
CA LYS A 73 -5.18 -3.74 21.75
C LYS A 73 -4.93 -5.21 21.42
N TYR A 74 -4.39 -5.92 22.39
CA TYR A 74 -4.09 -7.36 22.31
C TYR A 74 -3.11 -7.73 21.19
N THR A 75 -2.25 -6.80 20.79
CA THR A 75 -1.22 -7.02 19.77
C THR A 75 0.18 -6.95 20.38
N PRO A 76 1.20 -7.51 19.71
CA PRO A 76 2.58 -7.46 20.18
C PRO A 76 3.13 -6.04 20.35
N ILE A 77 2.54 -5.04 19.67
CA ILE A 77 3.02 -3.65 19.67
C ILE A 77 2.18 -2.71 20.54
N GLU A 78 1.15 -3.20 21.24
CA GLU A 78 0.24 -2.38 22.06
C GLU A 78 0.99 -1.46 23.05
N LYS A 79 1.79 -2.05 23.93
CA LYS A 79 2.56 -1.29 24.94
C LYS A 79 3.58 -0.35 24.33
N TRP A 80 4.25 -0.79 23.27
CA TRP A 80 5.21 0.01 22.52
C TRP A 80 4.53 1.21 21.86
N PHE A 81 3.37 1.02 21.25
CA PHE A 81 2.60 2.09 20.63
C PHE A 81 2.08 3.08 21.69
N ALA A 82 1.54 2.58 22.81
CA ALA A 82 1.03 3.38 23.92
C ALA A 82 2.12 4.22 24.61
N SER A 83 3.41 3.93 24.40
CA SER A 83 4.52 4.77 24.88
C SER A 83 4.65 6.13 24.16
N GLY A 84 3.79 6.41 23.17
CA GLY A 84 3.80 7.69 22.44
C GLY A 84 4.90 7.79 21.39
N ILE A 85 5.38 6.67 20.86
CA ILE A 85 6.51 6.62 19.93
C ILE A 85 6.34 7.52 18.69
N LEU A 86 5.11 7.72 18.21
CA LEU A 86 4.83 8.59 17.07
C LEU A 86 4.98 10.08 17.38
N GLN A 87 4.97 10.49 18.64
CA GLN A 87 5.16 11.90 19.03
C GLN A 87 6.55 12.42 18.66
N SER A 88 7.53 11.50 18.57
CA SER A 88 8.90 11.83 18.13
C SER A 88 9.06 11.82 16.60
N SER A 89 8.02 11.51 15.86
CA SER A 89 8.10 11.36 14.40
C SER A 89 7.98 12.70 13.69
N ARG A 90 8.86 12.92 12.70
CA ARG A 90 8.74 14.04 11.74
C ARG A 90 7.60 13.82 10.73
N TRP A 91 7.15 12.56 10.54
CA TRP A 91 6.10 12.17 9.60
C TRP A 91 5.09 11.23 10.27
N PRO A 92 4.36 11.70 11.30
CA PRO A 92 3.52 10.81 12.13
C PRO A 92 2.47 10.05 11.31
N ASN A 93 1.84 10.67 10.31
CA ASN A 93 0.84 10.01 9.48
C ASN A 93 1.45 8.90 8.60
N SER A 94 2.62 9.16 8.00
CA SER A 94 3.31 8.16 7.17
C SER A 94 3.81 7.00 8.00
N HIS A 95 4.42 7.28 9.15
CA HIS A 95 4.88 6.22 10.06
C HIS A 95 3.71 5.47 10.71
N MET A 96 2.54 6.11 10.91
CA MET A 96 1.32 5.41 11.29
C MET A 96 0.90 4.42 10.20
N SER A 97 0.92 4.83 8.93
CA SER A 97 0.65 3.93 7.80
C SER A 97 1.63 2.74 7.78
N ASP A 98 2.92 2.99 8.03
CA ASP A 98 3.93 1.94 8.12
C ASP A 98 3.66 0.94 9.26
N ILE A 99 3.22 1.42 10.41
CA ILE A 99 2.82 0.57 11.54
C ILE A 99 1.58 -0.26 11.18
N LEU A 100 0.56 0.39 10.63
CA LEU A 100 -0.73 -0.25 10.33
C LEU A 100 -0.60 -1.31 9.25
N ARG A 101 0.22 -1.13 8.20
CA ARG A 101 0.42 -2.16 7.15
C ARG A 101 0.92 -3.48 7.72
N TYR A 102 1.94 -3.44 8.58
CA TYR A 102 2.50 -4.64 9.21
C TYR A 102 1.55 -5.24 10.24
N LEU A 103 0.89 -4.40 11.05
CA LEU A 103 -0.06 -4.86 12.05
C LEU A 103 -1.28 -5.53 11.41
N THR A 104 -1.80 -4.96 10.32
CA THR A 104 -2.95 -5.52 9.62
C THR A 104 -2.61 -6.85 8.97
N LEU A 105 -1.47 -6.94 8.28
CA LEU A 105 -0.99 -8.20 7.74
C LEU A 105 -0.67 -9.24 8.84
N TRP A 106 -0.25 -8.78 10.01
CA TRP A 106 -0.08 -9.66 11.17
C TRP A 106 -1.42 -10.17 11.69
N LYS A 107 -2.46 -9.33 11.77
CA LYS A 107 -3.79 -9.72 12.26
C LYS A 107 -4.50 -10.69 11.32
N PHE A 108 -4.48 -10.40 10.04
CA PHE A 108 -5.40 -10.99 9.08
C PHE A 108 -4.72 -11.67 7.89
N GLY A 109 -3.41 -11.51 7.71
CA GLY A 109 -2.76 -11.91 6.47
C GLY A 109 -3.26 -11.11 5.27
N GLY A 110 -3.18 -11.71 4.07
CA GLY A 110 -3.68 -11.11 2.84
C GLY A 110 -2.62 -10.33 2.06
N ILE A 111 -3.08 -9.43 1.20
CA ILE A 111 -2.23 -8.55 0.39
C ILE A 111 -2.46 -7.10 0.84
N TYR A 112 -1.39 -6.39 1.19
CA TYR A 112 -1.39 -4.96 1.40
C TYR A 112 -0.94 -4.26 0.12
N LEU A 113 -1.65 -3.20 -0.23
CA LEU A 113 -1.31 -2.30 -1.32
C LEU A 113 -1.32 -0.86 -0.81
N ASP A 114 -0.30 -0.07 -1.16
CA ASP A 114 -0.35 1.38 -1.00
C ASP A 114 -1.46 1.96 -1.91
N LEU A 115 -2.05 3.08 -1.51
CA LEU A 115 -3.17 3.69 -2.24
C LEU A 115 -2.77 4.25 -3.62
N ASP A 116 -1.51 4.37 -3.90
CA ASP A 116 -0.96 4.80 -5.18
C ASP A 116 -0.39 3.64 -6.03
N VAL A 117 -0.90 2.43 -5.76
CA VAL A 117 -0.60 1.23 -6.56
C VAL A 117 -1.79 0.94 -7.49
N VAL A 118 -1.53 0.85 -8.80
CA VAL A 118 -2.50 0.36 -9.80
C VAL A 118 -2.17 -1.09 -10.14
N VAL A 119 -3.13 -1.99 -9.89
CA VAL A 119 -3.00 -3.42 -10.23
C VAL A 119 -3.38 -3.62 -11.70
N THR A 120 -2.46 -4.10 -12.50
CA THR A 120 -2.64 -4.31 -13.94
C THR A 120 -2.92 -5.77 -14.32
N THR A 121 -2.58 -6.70 -13.41
CA THR A 121 -2.79 -8.15 -13.60
C THR A 121 -3.13 -8.78 -12.26
N SER A 122 -4.00 -9.80 -12.27
CA SER A 122 -4.45 -10.51 -11.06
C SER A 122 -3.31 -10.96 -10.14
N LEU A 123 -3.51 -10.72 -8.84
CA LEU A 123 -2.64 -11.18 -7.75
C LEU A 123 -3.24 -12.37 -6.98
N VAL A 124 -4.41 -12.88 -7.39
CA VAL A 124 -5.24 -13.85 -6.62
C VAL A 124 -4.47 -15.10 -6.18
N ASN A 125 -3.58 -15.64 -6.99
CA ASN A 125 -2.84 -16.87 -6.65
C ASN A 125 -1.46 -16.61 -6.06
N LEU A 126 -1.19 -15.36 -5.65
CA LEU A 126 0.07 -14.99 -5.03
C LEU A 126 -0.10 -14.87 -3.51
N THR A 127 0.79 -15.50 -2.78
CA THR A 127 0.88 -15.39 -1.32
C THR A 127 2.33 -15.40 -0.87
N ASN A 128 2.60 -14.81 0.30
CA ASN A 128 3.93 -14.72 0.89
C ASN A 128 4.95 -14.12 -0.07
N PHE A 129 4.73 -12.87 -0.45
CA PHE A 129 5.61 -12.17 -1.36
C PHE A 129 5.76 -10.69 -1.00
N ALA A 130 6.80 -10.07 -1.55
CA ALA A 130 6.99 -8.63 -1.62
C ALA A 130 7.66 -8.28 -2.96
N GLY A 131 7.61 -7.01 -3.35
CA GLY A 131 8.37 -6.50 -4.48
C GLY A 131 9.67 -5.86 -4.04
N ALA A 132 10.76 -6.12 -4.75
CA ALA A 132 11.97 -5.32 -4.64
C ALA A 132 11.72 -3.92 -5.21
N GLU A 133 12.13 -2.87 -4.48
CA GLU A 133 12.12 -1.50 -4.99
C GLU A 133 13.21 -1.32 -6.04
N ASP A 134 14.37 -1.87 -5.71
CA ASP A 134 15.54 -2.00 -6.56
C ASP A 134 16.29 -3.31 -6.24
N TRP A 135 17.52 -3.45 -6.74
CA TRP A 135 18.30 -4.66 -6.49
C TRP A 135 18.86 -4.76 -5.06
N MET A 136 18.78 -3.69 -4.29
CA MET A 136 19.31 -3.60 -2.92
C MET A 136 18.21 -3.83 -1.88
N ASP A 137 17.07 -3.18 -2.05
CA ASP A 137 16.02 -3.04 -1.04
C ASP A 137 14.67 -3.58 -1.49
N VAL A 138 13.85 -3.98 -0.52
CA VAL A 138 12.48 -4.44 -0.70
C VAL A 138 11.54 -3.29 -0.35
N ALA A 139 10.59 -3.01 -1.25
CA ALA A 139 9.57 -2.00 -1.02
C ALA A 139 8.46 -2.50 -0.09
N ALA A 140 7.74 -1.57 0.50
CA ALA A 140 6.63 -1.84 1.43
C ALA A 140 5.24 -1.56 0.85
N GLY A 141 5.14 -1.12 -0.40
CA GLY A 141 3.87 -0.73 -1.03
C GLY A 141 3.05 -1.90 -1.59
N VAL A 142 3.69 -3.07 -1.83
CA VAL A 142 3.02 -4.30 -2.30
C VAL A 142 3.60 -5.47 -1.53
N ILE A 143 2.85 -5.98 -0.54
CA ILE A 143 3.30 -7.05 0.36
C ILE A 143 2.16 -8.05 0.59
N SER A 144 2.48 -9.34 0.63
CA SER A 144 1.53 -10.38 1.00
C SER A 144 2.10 -11.30 2.06
N PHE A 145 1.30 -11.57 3.08
CA PHE A 145 1.57 -12.58 4.10
C PHE A 145 0.39 -13.52 4.23
N SER A 146 0.64 -14.83 4.32
CA SER A 146 -0.39 -15.77 4.77
C SER A 146 -0.69 -15.52 6.26
N GLU A 147 -1.95 -15.72 6.65
CA GLU A 147 -2.39 -15.54 8.03
C GLU A 147 -1.60 -16.41 9.02
N ASN A 148 -1.23 -17.61 8.60
CA ASN A 148 -0.51 -18.59 9.40
C ASN A 148 0.85 -18.98 8.77
N GLY A 149 1.61 -19.81 9.47
CA GLY A 149 2.86 -20.40 8.96
C GLY A 149 3.93 -19.37 8.58
N LEU A 150 4.33 -19.36 7.31
CA LEU A 150 5.42 -18.52 6.80
C LEU A 150 5.10 -17.02 6.91
N GLY A 151 3.93 -16.61 6.44
CA GLY A 151 3.52 -15.20 6.47
C GLY A 151 3.47 -14.65 7.90
N ARG A 152 2.86 -15.41 8.84
CA ARG A 152 2.82 -15.02 10.27
C ARG A 152 4.22 -14.89 10.88
N ARG A 153 5.16 -15.75 10.52
CA ARG A 153 6.55 -15.65 11.00
C ARG A 153 7.23 -14.37 10.52
N ILE A 154 7.03 -14.01 9.25
CA ILE A 154 7.61 -12.79 8.68
C ILE A 154 6.91 -11.56 9.28
N ALA A 155 5.58 -11.55 9.40
CA ALA A 155 4.84 -10.48 10.06
C ALA A 155 5.32 -10.23 11.49
N ASN A 156 5.52 -11.29 12.29
CA ASN A 156 6.13 -11.19 13.62
C ASN A 156 7.55 -10.60 13.56
N GLY A 157 8.32 -10.95 12.52
CA GLY A 157 9.65 -10.38 12.26
C GLY A 157 9.58 -8.87 12.03
N CYS A 158 8.65 -8.44 11.17
CA CYS A 158 8.42 -7.02 10.87
C CYS A 158 8.01 -6.23 12.11
N LEU A 159 7.06 -6.73 12.92
CA LEU A 159 6.65 -6.04 14.15
C LEU A 159 7.80 -5.94 15.16
N ARG A 160 8.61 -7.00 15.31
CA ARG A 160 9.79 -6.95 16.18
C ARG A 160 10.86 -5.98 15.68
N ASP A 161 11.11 -5.95 14.37
CA ASP A 161 12.07 -5.01 13.78
C ASP A 161 11.58 -3.56 13.94
N LEU A 162 10.30 -3.33 13.70
CA LEU A 162 9.66 -2.02 13.88
C LEU A 162 9.85 -1.51 15.32
N MET A 163 9.52 -2.33 16.33
CA MET A 163 9.69 -1.93 17.74
C MET A 163 11.14 -1.64 18.13
N ARG A 164 12.11 -2.38 17.56
CA ARG A 164 13.53 -2.26 17.91
C ARG A 164 14.25 -1.13 17.19
N ASN A 165 13.84 -0.88 15.95
CA ASN A 165 14.57 -0.02 15.02
C ASN A 165 13.76 1.17 14.52
N PHE A 166 12.66 1.54 15.20
CA PHE A 166 11.86 2.69 14.82
C PHE A 166 12.71 3.96 14.81
N ARG A 167 12.60 4.72 13.73
CA ARG A 167 13.26 6.02 13.56
C ARG A 167 12.24 7.06 13.14
N GLY A 168 11.92 8.00 14.03
CA GLY A 168 11.01 9.10 13.75
C GLY A 168 11.61 10.17 12.80
N ASP A 169 12.92 10.15 12.62
CA ASP A 169 13.71 11.10 11.84
C ASP A 169 14.15 10.59 10.45
N LEU A 170 13.80 9.34 10.09
CA LEU A 170 14.12 8.72 8.81
C LEU A 170 12.87 8.21 8.11
N TRP A 171 12.50 8.83 6.98
CA TRP A 171 11.29 8.53 6.22
C TRP A 171 11.11 7.04 5.87
N GLY A 172 12.07 6.43 5.18
CA GLY A 172 11.94 5.06 4.65
C GLY A 172 12.28 3.96 5.66
N ASN A 173 12.68 4.32 6.90
CA ASN A 173 13.18 3.34 7.86
C ASN A 173 12.10 2.39 8.39
N ASN A 174 10.88 2.90 8.57
CA ASN A 174 9.79 2.21 9.29
C ASN A 174 8.84 1.44 8.34
N GLY A 175 8.89 1.74 7.05
CA GLY A 175 8.20 1.03 5.98
C GLY A 175 9.16 0.08 5.25
N PRO A 176 9.75 0.47 4.11
CA PRO A 176 10.62 -0.41 3.32
C PRO A 176 11.84 -0.91 4.11
N GLY A 177 12.40 -0.11 5.02
CA GLY A 177 13.49 -0.56 5.88
C GLY A 177 13.13 -1.75 6.77
N VAL A 178 11.92 -1.81 7.29
CA VAL A 178 11.47 -2.93 8.15
C VAL A 178 11.42 -4.25 7.37
N ILE A 179 10.76 -4.26 6.21
CA ILE A 179 10.64 -5.49 5.40
C ILE A 179 12.00 -5.92 4.87
N THR A 180 12.83 -4.97 4.42
CA THR A 180 14.19 -5.24 3.94
C THR A 180 15.01 -5.91 5.04
N ARG A 181 15.15 -5.31 6.22
CA ARG A 181 15.93 -5.88 7.34
C ARG A 181 15.37 -7.21 7.82
N THR A 182 14.04 -7.37 7.84
CA THR A 182 13.40 -8.63 8.22
C THR A 182 13.75 -9.74 7.25
N LEU A 183 13.66 -9.48 5.95
CA LEU A 183 13.99 -10.48 4.93
C LEU A 183 15.50 -10.73 4.82
N GLN A 184 16.35 -9.72 5.00
CA GLN A 184 17.80 -9.92 5.11
C GLN A 184 18.16 -10.97 6.15
N LYS A 185 17.56 -10.86 7.36
CA LYS A 185 17.75 -11.83 8.44
C LYS A 185 17.14 -13.19 8.12
N PHE A 186 15.90 -13.18 7.58
CA PHE A 186 15.16 -14.40 7.31
C PHE A 186 15.77 -15.24 6.19
N CYS A 187 16.25 -14.59 5.13
CA CYS A 187 16.86 -15.23 3.96
C CYS A 187 18.38 -15.42 4.09
N SER A 188 19.00 -14.83 5.14
CA SER A 188 20.45 -14.82 5.36
C SER A 188 21.24 -14.23 4.17
N VAL A 189 20.75 -13.12 3.62
CA VAL A 189 21.37 -12.39 2.51
C VAL A 189 21.26 -10.88 2.73
N LYS A 190 22.13 -10.10 2.08
CA LYS A 190 22.20 -8.65 2.25
C LYS A 190 21.29 -7.90 1.27
N TYR A 191 21.16 -8.36 0.02
CA TYR A 191 20.55 -7.60 -1.05
C TYR A 191 19.26 -8.27 -1.55
N ALA A 192 18.28 -7.46 -1.97
CA ALA A 192 16.99 -7.94 -2.48
C ALA A 192 17.17 -8.91 -3.67
N LYS A 193 18.14 -8.64 -4.58
CA LYS A 193 18.45 -9.50 -5.73
C LYS A 193 18.84 -10.94 -5.35
N ASP A 194 19.35 -11.13 -4.13
CA ASP A 194 19.81 -12.45 -3.65
C ASP A 194 18.73 -13.19 -2.84
N MET A 195 17.58 -12.56 -2.59
CA MET A 195 16.44 -13.10 -1.83
C MET A 195 15.62 -14.07 -2.67
N THR A 196 16.24 -15.18 -3.10
CA THR A 196 15.53 -16.23 -3.86
C THR A 196 14.53 -16.96 -2.96
N SER A 197 13.46 -17.51 -3.55
CA SER A 197 12.45 -18.27 -2.80
C SER A 197 13.06 -19.44 -2.03
N LYS A 198 14.10 -20.09 -2.56
CA LYS A 198 14.84 -21.15 -1.87
C LYS A 198 15.53 -20.64 -0.60
N ARG A 199 16.23 -19.52 -0.67
CA ARG A 199 16.89 -18.90 0.50
C ARG A 199 15.89 -18.37 1.52
N CYS A 200 14.74 -17.90 1.05
CA CYS A 200 13.69 -17.33 1.88
C CYS A 200 12.60 -18.35 2.27
N ASN A 201 12.91 -19.66 2.27
CA ASN A 201 12.01 -20.73 2.73
C ASN A 201 10.60 -20.67 2.10
N GLY A 202 10.51 -20.32 0.81
CA GLY A 202 9.26 -20.20 0.05
C GLY A 202 8.70 -18.79 -0.06
N PHE A 203 9.19 -17.79 0.70
CA PHE A 203 8.81 -16.39 0.49
C PHE A 203 9.41 -15.88 -0.84
N LYS A 204 8.62 -15.14 -1.62
CA LYS A 204 9.02 -14.67 -2.93
C LYS A 204 9.30 -13.17 -2.91
N VAL A 205 10.52 -12.76 -3.23
CA VAL A 205 10.83 -11.37 -3.55
C VAL A 205 10.84 -11.24 -5.06
N PHE A 206 9.86 -10.51 -5.59
CA PHE A 206 9.76 -10.27 -7.04
C PHE A 206 10.73 -9.15 -7.45
N PRO A 207 11.30 -9.22 -8.65
CA PRO A 207 12.17 -8.15 -9.16
C PRO A 207 11.37 -6.85 -9.35
N PRO A 208 12.04 -5.68 -9.41
CA PRO A 208 11.39 -4.38 -9.53
C PRO A 208 10.41 -4.29 -10.71
N SER A 209 10.73 -4.94 -11.84
CA SER A 209 9.88 -4.94 -13.03
C SER A 209 8.45 -5.47 -12.81
N VAL A 210 8.18 -6.18 -11.70
CA VAL A 210 6.87 -6.78 -11.44
C VAL A 210 5.90 -5.80 -10.76
N PHE A 211 6.38 -4.94 -9.85
CA PHE A 211 5.52 -4.01 -9.09
C PHE A 211 6.01 -2.56 -9.10
N TYR A 212 7.28 -2.34 -9.41
CA TYR A 212 7.94 -1.03 -9.43
C TYR A 212 8.70 -0.81 -10.75
N PRO A 213 8.04 -0.95 -11.92
CA PRO A 213 8.71 -0.94 -13.22
C PRO A 213 9.35 0.41 -13.54
N ILE A 214 8.87 1.48 -12.93
CA ILE A 214 9.47 2.82 -12.98
C ILE A 214 10.01 3.15 -11.60
N PHE A 215 11.31 3.35 -11.52
CA PHE A 215 11.99 3.69 -10.26
C PHE A 215 11.56 5.08 -9.74
N TYR A 216 11.57 5.29 -8.43
CA TYR A 216 11.04 6.52 -7.84
C TYR A 216 11.72 7.80 -8.35
N LYS A 217 13.00 7.74 -8.75
CA LYS A 217 13.70 8.89 -9.34
C LYS A 217 13.20 9.27 -10.73
N ASP A 218 12.63 8.30 -11.43
CA ASP A 218 12.09 8.43 -12.80
C ASP A 218 10.58 8.56 -12.83
N TRP A 219 9.93 8.84 -11.69
CA TRP A 219 8.48 8.89 -11.52
C TRP A 219 7.76 9.78 -12.53
N ARG A 220 8.42 10.85 -13.02
CA ARG A 220 7.86 11.77 -14.03
C ARG A 220 7.49 11.08 -15.33
N ARG A 221 8.09 9.93 -15.65
CA ARG A 221 7.75 9.14 -16.83
C ARG A 221 6.27 8.72 -16.89
N TYR A 222 5.58 8.64 -15.75
CA TYR A 222 4.14 8.43 -15.72
C TYR A 222 3.33 9.63 -16.24
N PHE A 223 3.89 10.85 -16.18
CA PHE A 223 3.20 12.11 -16.40
C PHE A 223 3.74 12.90 -17.59
N GLN A 224 4.58 12.29 -18.40
CA GLN A 224 5.21 12.89 -19.58
C GLN A 224 4.95 12.04 -20.82
N THR A 225 5.03 12.65 -22.00
CA THR A 225 4.90 11.94 -23.29
C THR A 225 6.24 11.49 -23.85
N GLU A 226 7.34 12.05 -23.33
CA GLU A 226 8.69 11.61 -23.63
C GLU A 226 8.86 10.14 -23.27
N ASP A 227 9.52 9.37 -24.14
CA ASP A 227 9.70 7.92 -23.95
C ASP A 227 8.41 7.12 -23.73
N PHE A 228 7.24 7.63 -24.18
CA PHE A 228 5.93 7.01 -23.95
C PHE A 228 5.93 5.51 -24.25
N ASN A 229 6.39 5.09 -25.44
CA ASN A 229 6.37 3.69 -25.85
C ASN A 229 7.25 2.82 -24.94
N ALA A 230 8.43 3.30 -24.56
CA ALA A 230 9.33 2.59 -23.64
C ALA A 230 8.72 2.49 -22.24
N THR A 231 8.10 3.56 -21.76
CA THR A 231 7.40 3.60 -20.47
C THR A 231 6.21 2.63 -20.46
N MET A 232 5.34 2.68 -21.47
CA MET A 232 4.19 1.77 -21.59
C MET A 232 4.61 0.30 -21.74
N LYS A 233 5.72 0.00 -22.40
CA LYS A 233 6.27 -1.35 -22.45
C LYS A 233 6.62 -1.88 -21.06
N LEU A 234 7.27 -1.08 -20.22
CA LEU A 234 7.58 -1.45 -18.83
C LEU A 234 6.30 -1.67 -18.02
N ILE A 235 5.33 -0.75 -18.11
CA ILE A 235 4.05 -0.81 -17.41
C ILE A 235 3.25 -2.05 -17.81
N ASN A 236 3.13 -2.33 -19.10
CA ASN A 236 2.36 -3.46 -19.62
C ASN A 236 2.97 -4.83 -19.26
N SER A 237 4.25 -4.88 -18.92
CA SER A 237 4.92 -6.11 -18.46
C SER A 237 4.80 -6.33 -16.93
N ALA A 238 4.37 -5.32 -16.18
CA ALA A 238 4.23 -5.38 -14.74
C ALA A 238 2.88 -5.98 -14.31
N ARG A 239 2.79 -6.49 -13.09
CA ARG A 239 1.53 -6.93 -12.46
C ARG A 239 0.85 -5.82 -11.66
N ALA A 240 1.62 -4.87 -11.21
CA ALA A 240 1.16 -3.61 -10.63
C ALA A 240 2.20 -2.52 -10.86
N ILE A 241 1.78 -1.29 -10.72
CA ILE A 241 2.67 -0.12 -10.80
C ILE A 241 2.47 0.75 -9.58
N HIS A 242 3.54 1.35 -9.09
CA HIS A 242 3.53 2.30 -7.99
C HIS A 242 3.74 3.72 -8.55
N LEU A 243 2.83 4.63 -8.26
CA LEU A 243 2.81 5.97 -8.88
C LEU A 243 3.67 7.00 -8.13
N TRP A 244 4.27 6.59 -7.01
CA TRP A 244 5.13 7.45 -6.18
C TRP A 244 4.42 8.74 -5.75
N ASN A 245 3.18 8.63 -5.25
CA ASN A 245 2.29 9.78 -5.00
C ASN A 245 2.92 10.82 -4.06
N LYS A 246 3.80 10.40 -3.15
CA LYS A 246 4.59 11.35 -2.33
C LYS A 246 5.37 12.36 -3.18
N LEU A 247 5.81 11.97 -4.38
CA LEU A 247 6.57 12.81 -5.32
C LEU A 247 5.67 13.42 -6.39
N SER A 248 4.62 12.72 -6.79
CA SER A 248 3.78 13.06 -7.94
C SER A 248 2.44 13.73 -7.59
N PHE A 249 2.13 13.96 -6.31
CA PHE A 249 0.82 14.47 -5.87
C PHE A 249 0.44 15.83 -6.44
N ALA A 250 1.41 16.63 -6.84
CA ALA A 250 1.18 17.97 -7.41
C ALA A 250 0.98 17.96 -8.93
N GLU A 251 1.22 16.81 -9.58
CA GLU A 251 1.03 16.70 -11.04
C GLU A 251 -0.46 16.73 -11.38
N LYS A 252 -0.79 17.57 -12.37
CA LYS A 252 -2.15 17.69 -12.90
C LYS A 252 -2.27 16.90 -14.18
N VAL A 253 -3.22 15.99 -14.24
CA VAL A 253 -3.48 15.18 -15.43
C VAL A 253 -4.87 15.49 -15.98
N TYR A 254 -4.96 15.71 -17.29
CA TYR A 254 -6.22 15.99 -17.99
C TYR A 254 -6.76 14.69 -18.60
N HIS A 255 -8.09 14.53 -18.65
CA HIS A 255 -8.75 13.36 -19.25
C HIS A 255 -8.33 13.10 -20.71
N ASN A 256 -8.11 14.15 -21.49
CA ASN A 256 -7.65 14.03 -22.87
C ASN A 256 -6.13 13.94 -23.03
N SER A 257 -5.40 13.88 -21.92
CA SER A 257 -3.94 13.76 -21.93
C SER A 257 -3.49 12.42 -22.49
N LYS A 258 -2.38 12.43 -23.23
CA LYS A 258 -1.73 11.23 -23.77
C LYS A 258 -0.57 10.73 -22.91
N VAL A 259 -0.47 11.18 -21.66
CA VAL A 259 0.54 10.68 -20.74
C VAL A 259 0.22 9.25 -20.28
N PRO A 260 1.22 8.44 -19.94
CA PRO A 260 1.01 7.06 -19.49
C PRO A 260 -0.03 6.93 -18.36
N TYR A 261 0.01 7.83 -17.37
CA TYR A 261 -0.91 7.80 -16.23
C TYR A 261 -2.38 7.95 -16.65
N ALA A 262 -2.71 8.88 -17.56
CA ALA A 262 -4.09 9.04 -18.05
C ALA A 262 -4.60 7.79 -18.76
N ILE A 263 -3.76 7.19 -19.61
CA ILE A 263 -4.10 5.94 -20.34
C ILE A 263 -4.32 4.77 -19.37
N ILE A 264 -3.49 4.69 -18.33
CA ILE A 264 -3.63 3.64 -17.30
C ILE A 264 -4.90 3.87 -16.48
N ALA A 265 -5.18 5.10 -16.08
CA ALA A 265 -6.36 5.47 -15.31
C ALA A 265 -7.64 5.11 -16.09
N GLU A 266 -7.74 5.52 -17.36
CA GLU A 266 -8.85 5.17 -18.23
C GLU A 266 -9.04 3.66 -18.38
N LYS A 267 -7.93 2.92 -18.58
CA LYS A 267 -7.97 1.48 -18.86
C LYS A 267 -8.31 0.63 -17.63
N TYR A 268 -7.72 0.94 -16.48
CA TYR A 268 -7.81 0.10 -15.28
C TYR A 268 -8.76 0.63 -14.23
N CYS A 269 -9.23 1.88 -14.39
CA CYS A 269 -10.02 2.62 -13.43
C CYS A 269 -11.16 3.39 -14.09
N PRO A 270 -11.91 2.81 -15.03
CA PRO A 270 -12.83 3.56 -15.87
C PRO A 270 -13.92 4.29 -15.08
N HIS A 271 -14.48 3.70 -14.02
CA HIS A 271 -15.49 4.37 -13.20
C HIS A 271 -14.92 5.64 -12.54
N THR A 272 -13.84 5.48 -11.76
CA THR A 272 -13.19 6.62 -11.11
C THR A 272 -12.73 7.65 -12.12
N PHE A 273 -12.15 7.23 -13.24
CA PHE A 273 -11.71 8.14 -14.30
C PHE A 273 -12.86 8.96 -14.88
N ASN A 274 -14.02 8.34 -15.14
CA ASN A 274 -15.19 9.03 -15.71
C ASN A 274 -15.89 9.96 -14.73
N GLU A 275 -15.83 9.66 -13.42
CA GLU A 275 -16.42 10.48 -12.36
C GLU A 275 -15.52 11.65 -11.93
N CYS A 276 -14.22 11.60 -12.27
CA CYS A 276 -13.31 12.68 -11.95
C CYS A 276 -13.60 13.95 -12.77
N THR A 277 -13.25 15.11 -12.20
CA THR A 277 -13.22 16.38 -12.93
C THR A 277 -12.26 16.28 -14.13
N PRO A 278 -12.37 17.16 -15.15
CA PRO A 278 -11.49 17.12 -16.32
C PRO A 278 -9.99 17.16 -16.01
N VAL A 279 -9.64 17.51 -14.79
CA VAL A 279 -8.26 17.52 -14.25
C VAL A 279 -8.24 16.69 -12.97
N PHE A 280 -7.34 15.73 -12.87
CA PHE A 280 -7.18 14.84 -11.72
C PHE A 280 -5.71 14.57 -11.39
#